data_5c83c3d640a5f6ec07ea58ea4e54cacf
#
_entry.id   5c83c3d640a5f6ec07ea58ea4e54cacf
#
_cell.length_a   1.000
_cell.length_b   1.000
_cell.length_c   1.000
_cell.angle_alpha   90.00
_cell.angle_beta   90.00
_cell.angle_gamma   90.00
#
_symmetry.space_group_name_H-M   'P 1'
#
loop_
_entity.id
_entity.type
_entity.pdbx_description
1 polymer ?
#
loop_
_entity_poly.entity_id
_entity_poly.type
_entity_poly.pdbx_seq_one_letter_code
_entity_poly.pdbx_strand_id
1 'polypeptide(L)'
;MRFIFSLLLVVATTLGCPAAERILMTRLGPSQSSLFVSSADGTGEQKLTEGYLDYNPVWSPDAQWIAFTSERDGSADLYRMHPDGSALERLTNDPAYDDQAAFSPDGSRIVFVTTRAGGRANLWMLDLNTRQATPLTSGAGSDFRPAWSPDGQWIAFSSDRDSPMAFAKGRWEHLHFVDIYIIRPDGSGLKRLSHGDFCGSPKWWGDSASVLAYCMPAEDTWTFRTALRRGALPEDGATTLTRIDIATTEARAVDAGPGVKMFPSVLPSGEVAFLRVDAKAQGAFYSTGKAGPAGNVRWPAWSRDGERVVYGRETSPPPGAPRKLWSRNPEYELFSTGILPAYDRSGERYVATAVAANRRDTSLVLGVGDGPPKRILESKDELIIAPQWSPGGDTIIFGIGKFASFLDFAIGAKKPVDPANGGAQIAIVNDDGSGFQKITSGANSNGFPSYSPDGLRIAYRTMGPEGNGLRIMNLKDRSVTPLTEEYDNFPVWSPRGDLIAFVRRMDGDNFEVCTIRPDGSDLRRLTSSRGNDAHPAWSPDGEKIVFSSTRMGFKDEALYTFAPQPYGDLFVMRIDGTQVEQITDNQWEDAGPAWQPRRD
;
A
#
# COMPACT_ATOMS: atom_id res chain seq x y z
N MET A 1 -23.30 69.44 -28.67
CA MET A 1 -23.15 68.53 -27.57
C MET A 1 -22.71 67.17 -28.15
N ARG A 2 -21.41 66.90 -28.12
CA ARG A 2 -20.83 65.59 -28.58
C ARG A 2 -20.54 64.74 -27.35
N PHE A 3 -21.25 63.64 -27.20
CA PHE A 3 -20.94 62.62 -26.19
C PHE A 3 -19.82 61.74 -26.70
N ILE A 4 -18.68 61.69 -25.96
CA ILE A 4 -17.58 60.77 -26.18
C ILE A 4 -17.84 59.57 -25.24
N PHE A 5 -18.13 58.40 -25.83
CA PHE A 5 -18.13 57.11 -25.09
C PHE A 5 -16.70 56.60 -25.00
N SER A 6 -16.13 56.62 -23.81
CA SER A 6 -14.86 55.91 -23.53
C SER A 6 -15.16 54.44 -23.30
N LEU A 7 -14.65 53.60 -24.19
CA LEU A 7 -14.69 52.16 -24.07
C LEU A 7 -13.55 51.71 -23.13
N LEU A 8 -13.87 51.33 -21.89
CA LEU A 8 -12.91 50.69 -21.00
C LEU A 8 -12.74 49.25 -21.47
N LEU A 9 -11.55 48.94 -22.04
CA LEU A 9 -11.12 47.58 -22.37
C LEU A 9 -10.65 46.91 -21.06
N VAL A 10 -11.48 46.08 -20.44
CA VAL A 10 -11.06 45.19 -19.33
C VAL A 10 -10.28 44.03 -19.96
N VAL A 11 -8.97 44.08 -19.90
CA VAL A 11 -8.12 42.94 -20.21
C VAL A 11 -8.22 41.97 -19.01
N ALA A 12 -9.07 40.99 -19.12
CA ALA A 12 -9.06 39.84 -18.20
C ALA A 12 -7.78 39.03 -18.50
N THR A 13 -6.74 39.24 -17.70
CA THR A 13 -5.63 38.30 -17.65
C THR A 13 -6.17 37.01 -17.02
N THR A 14 -6.42 36.02 -17.86
CA THR A 14 -6.59 34.64 -17.40
C THR A 14 -5.26 34.23 -16.77
N LEU A 15 -5.17 34.30 -15.45
CA LEU A 15 -4.14 33.58 -14.70
C LEU A 15 -4.36 32.11 -15.04
N GLY A 16 -3.58 31.57 -15.98
CA GLY A 16 -3.55 30.15 -16.26
C GLY A 16 -3.27 29.41 -14.94
N CYS A 17 -4.10 28.43 -14.60
CA CYS A 17 -3.80 27.52 -13.50
C CYS A 17 -2.39 26.96 -13.76
N PRO A 18 -1.46 27.02 -12.79
CA PRO A 18 -0.14 26.42 -13.00
C PRO A 18 -0.33 24.94 -13.36
N ALA A 19 0.45 24.45 -14.31
CA ALA A 19 0.41 23.04 -14.68
C ALA A 19 0.70 22.18 -13.44
N ALA A 20 -0.06 21.09 -13.26
CA ALA A 20 0.13 20.18 -12.14
C ALA A 20 1.57 19.62 -12.11
N GLU A 21 2.12 19.51 -10.92
CA GLU A 21 3.46 18.96 -10.70
C GLU A 21 3.42 17.43 -10.86
N ARG A 22 4.27 16.88 -11.72
CA ARG A 22 4.31 15.44 -11.98
C ARG A 22 5.26 14.73 -11.05
N ILE A 23 4.80 13.59 -10.48
CA ILE A 23 5.56 12.73 -9.59
C ILE A 23 5.50 11.29 -10.12
N LEU A 24 6.66 10.69 -10.37
CA LEU A 24 6.80 9.23 -10.51
C LEU A 24 6.90 8.60 -9.14
N MET A 25 6.39 7.37 -9.01
CA MET A 25 6.42 6.65 -7.76
C MET A 25 6.42 5.14 -7.97
N THR A 26 6.80 4.42 -6.94
CA THR A 26 6.59 2.99 -6.82
C THR A 26 5.21 2.74 -6.22
N ARG A 27 4.41 1.88 -6.84
CA ARG A 27 3.24 1.28 -6.20
C ARG A 27 3.47 -0.22 -6.09
N LEU A 28 3.51 -0.74 -4.87
CA LEU A 28 3.52 -2.18 -4.61
C LEU A 28 2.07 -2.66 -4.59
N GLY A 29 1.70 -3.40 -5.61
CA GLY A 29 0.36 -3.89 -5.83
C GLY A 29 0.19 -4.37 -7.27
N PRO A 30 -0.95 -4.95 -7.59
CA PRO A 30 -1.22 -5.39 -8.95
C PRO A 30 -1.39 -4.15 -9.85
N SER A 31 -1.06 -4.30 -11.11
CA SER A 31 -1.38 -3.29 -12.12
C SER A 31 -2.84 -3.35 -12.54
N GLN A 32 -3.46 -4.52 -12.39
CA GLN A 32 -4.87 -4.76 -12.67
C GLN A 32 -5.42 -5.77 -11.66
N SER A 33 -6.66 -5.56 -11.24
CA SER A 33 -7.47 -6.52 -10.51
C SER A 33 -8.81 -6.64 -11.21
N SER A 34 -9.13 -7.83 -11.71
CA SER A 34 -10.37 -8.10 -12.42
C SER A 34 -11.27 -8.99 -11.58
N LEU A 35 -12.58 -8.76 -11.66
CA LEU A 35 -13.59 -9.60 -11.02
C LEU A 35 -13.99 -10.75 -11.94
N PHE A 36 -14.23 -11.89 -11.31
CA PHE A 36 -14.68 -13.12 -11.94
C PHE A 36 -15.86 -13.70 -11.17
N VAL A 37 -16.72 -14.42 -11.85
CA VAL A 37 -17.77 -15.23 -11.26
C VAL A 37 -17.64 -16.66 -11.76
N SER A 38 -17.94 -17.63 -10.89
CA SER A 38 -18.00 -19.05 -11.26
C SER A 38 -19.06 -19.77 -10.43
N SER A 39 -19.33 -21.03 -10.77
CA SER A 39 -19.99 -21.94 -9.83
C SER A 39 -19.14 -22.13 -8.57
N ALA A 40 -19.76 -22.56 -7.49
CA ALA A 40 -19.09 -22.75 -6.20
C ALA A 40 -17.91 -23.74 -6.25
N ASP A 41 -17.91 -24.68 -7.19
CA ASP A 41 -16.82 -25.63 -7.46
C ASP A 41 -15.71 -25.06 -8.38
N GLY A 42 -15.83 -23.81 -8.80
CA GLY A 42 -14.88 -23.15 -9.70
C GLY A 42 -15.12 -23.39 -11.19
N THR A 43 -16.13 -24.16 -11.56
CA THR A 43 -16.48 -24.38 -12.98
C THR A 43 -17.21 -23.18 -13.58
N GLY A 44 -17.17 -23.03 -14.90
CA GLY A 44 -17.86 -21.94 -15.59
C GLY A 44 -17.34 -20.55 -15.27
N GLU A 45 -16.05 -20.41 -14.96
CA GLU A 45 -15.44 -19.10 -14.66
C GLU A 45 -15.68 -18.11 -15.80
N GLN A 46 -16.22 -16.95 -15.48
CA GLN A 46 -16.45 -15.83 -16.38
C GLN A 46 -15.79 -14.57 -15.82
N LYS A 47 -15.03 -13.85 -16.65
CA LYS A 47 -14.46 -12.55 -16.34
C LYS A 47 -15.54 -11.47 -16.44
N LEU A 48 -15.69 -10.64 -15.42
CA LEU A 48 -16.70 -9.58 -15.35
C LEU A 48 -16.13 -8.19 -15.64
N THR A 49 -14.88 -7.91 -15.21
CA THR A 49 -14.27 -6.60 -15.38
C THR A 49 -12.86 -6.71 -15.93
N GLU A 50 -12.37 -5.60 -16.57
CA GLU A 50 -11.03 -5.54 -17.15
C GLU A 50 -10.47 -4.12 -17.17
N GLY A 51 -9.17 -4.01 -17.05
CA GLY A 51 -8.43 -2.76 -17.26
C GLY A 51 -8.33 -1.84 -16.04
N TYR A 52 -8.95 -2.21 -14.91
CA TYR A 52 -9.01 -1.40 -13.69
C TYR A 52 -8.53 -2.17 -12.46
N LEU A 53 -8.52 -1.48 -11.32
CA LEU A 53 -8.38 -2.10 -10.00
C LEU A 53 -9.77 -2.24 -9.40
N ASP A 54 -10.37 -3.43 -9.56
CA ASP A 54 -11.67 -3.81 -9.03
C ASP A 54 -11.49 -4.89 -7.98
N TYR A 55 -12.08 -4.70 -6.79
CA TYR A 55 -11.84 -5.59 -5.64
C TYR A 55 -13.00 -5.58 -4.63
N ASN A 56 -12.91 -6.44 -3.60
CA ASN A 56 -13.90 -6.61 -2.55
C ASN A 56 -15.34 -6.78 -3.05
N PRO A 57 -15.61 -7.72 -3.99
CA PRO A 57 -16.96 -7.93 -4.50
C PRO A 57 -17.88 -8.55 -3.44
N VAL A 58 -19.16 -8.21 -3.50
CA VAL A 58 -20.22 -8.78 -2.64
C VAL A 58 -21.53 -8.89 -3.43
N TRP A 59 -22.27 -9.98 -3.18
CA TRP A 59 -23.60 -10.20 -3.78
C TRP A 59 -24.68 -9.39 -3.07
N SER A 60 -25.66 -8.88 -3.83
CA SER A 60 -26.93 -8.46 -3.27
C SER A 60 -27.74 -9.67 -2.76
N PRO A 61 -28.68 -9.48 -1.80
CA PRO A 61 -29.45 -10.61 -1.24
C PRO A 61 -30.28 -11.40 -2.26
N ASP A 62 -30.71 -10.74 -3.33
CA ASP A 62 -31.47 -11.33 -4.44
C ASP A 62 -30.57 -11.90 -5.56
N ALA A 63 -29.24 -11.80 -5.39
CA ALA A 63 -28.23 -12.20 -6.35
C ALA A 63 -28.37 -11.55 -7.76
N GLN A 64 -29.07 -10.40 -7.86
CA GLN A 64 -29.20 -9.64 -9.11
C GLN A 64 -28.05 -8.65 -9.30
N TRP A 65 -27.36 -8.28 -8.22
CA TRP A 65 -26.27 -7.30 -8.24
C TRP A 65 -25.03 -7.84 -7.56
N ILE A 66 -23.87 -7.38 -8.06
CA ILE A 66 -22.57 -7.49 -7.41
C ILE A 66 -22.11 -6.06 -7.13
N ALA A 67 -21.98 -5.69 -5.85
CA ALA A 67 -21.29 -4.45 -5.46
C ALA A 67 -19.81 -4.74 -5.29
N PHE A 68 -18.96 -3.76 -5.60
CA PHE A 68 -17.51 -3.89 -5.54
C PHE A 68 -16.86 -2.50 -5.43
N THR A 69 -15.60 -2.47 -5.07
CA THR A 69 -14.78 -1.27 -5.06
C THR A 69 -13.99 -1.14 -6.36
N SER A 70 -13.89 0.06 -6.90
CA SER A 70 -13.14 0.35 -8.12
C SER A 70 -12.43 1.70 -8.08
N GLU A 71 -11.22 1.74 -8.62
CA GLU A 71 -10.44 2.97 -8.81
C GLU A 71 -10.54 3.54 -10.25
N ARG A 72 -11.59 3.18 -11.02
CA ARG A 72 -11.71 3.51 -12.44
C ARG A 72 -11.92 4.99 -12.75
N ASP A 73 -12.60 5.71 -11.87
CA ASP A 73 -12.97 7.12 -12.05
C ASP A 73 -12.28 8.04 -11.01
N GLY A 74 -11.17 7.58 -10.40
CA GLY A 74 -10.42 8.39 -9.45
C GLY A 74 -10.10 7.66 -8.15
N SER A 75 -10.63 8.14 -7.02
CA SER A 75 -10.53 7.46 -5.72
C SER A 75 -11.20 6.09 -5.78
N ALA A 76 -10.93 5.28 -4.77
CA ALA A 76 -11.67 4.05 -4.58
C ALA A 76 -13.12 4.37 -4.19
N ASP A 77 -14.06 3.99 -5.04
CA ASP A 77 -15.49 4.16 -4.85
C ASP A 77 -16.25 2.85 -5.01
N LEU A 78 -17.44 2.82 -4.45
CA LEU A 78 -18.35 1.69 -4.62
C LEU A 78 -19.06 1.75 -5.97
N TYR A 79 -19.09 0.62 -6.62
CA TYR A 79 -19.82 0.35 -7.86
C TYR A 79 -20.72 -0.86 -7.69
N ARG A 80 -21.70 -1.02 -8.59
CA ARG A 80 -22.43 -2.29 -8.75
C ARG A 80 -22.62 -2.61 -10.22
N MET A 81 -22.81 -3.89 -10.52
CA MET A 81 -23.12 -4.41 -11.85
C MET A 81 -23.96 -5.68 -11.73
N HIS A 82 -24.58 -6.10 -12.82
CA HIS A 82 -25.21 -7.43 -12.89
C HIS A 82 -24.14 -8.53 -12.94
N PRO A 83 -24.50 -9.79 -12.57
CA PRO A 83 -23.57 -10.91 -12.57
C PRO A 83 -23.03 -11.32 -13.95
N ASP A 84 -23.56 -10.78 -15.03
CA ASP A 84 -23.06 -10.91 -16.39
C ASP A 84 -22.11 -9.77 -16.81
N GLY A 85 -21.81 -8.84 -15.89
CA GLY A 85 -20.98 -7.66 -16.14
C GLY A 85 -21.71 -6.45 -16.70
N SER A 86 -23.02 -6.57 -17.00
CA SER A 86 -23.83 -5.45 -17.53
C SER A 86 -24.30 -4.48 -16.43
N ALA A 87 -24.92 -3.36 -16.83
CA ALA A 87 -25.53 -2.36 -15.96
C ALA A 87 -24.57 -1.79 -14.90
N LEU A 88 -23.32 -1.53 -15.26
CA LEU A 88 -22.34 -0.91 -14.37
C LEU A 88 -22.80 0.47 -13.90
N GLU A 89 -22.83 0.67 -12.59
CA GLU A 89 -23.28 1.90 -11.94
C GLU A 89 -22.35 2.28 -10.79
N ARG A 90 -21.93 3.55 -10.71
CA ARG A 90 -21.19 4.12 -9.58
C ARG A 90 -22.16 4.45 -8.45
N LEU A 91 -21.88 3.98 -7.23
CA LEU A 91 -22.71 4.17 -6.05
C LEU A 91 -22.25 5.33 -5.16
N THR A 92 -20.94 5.53 -5.06
CA THR A 92 -20.34 6.64 -4.30
C THR A 92 -19.46 7.49 -5.20
N ASN A 93 -19.24 8.76 -4.81
CA ASN A 93 -18.41 9.71 -5.53
C ASN A 93 -17.85 10.71 -4.52
N ASP A 94 -16.88 10.29 -3.73
CA ASP A 94 -16.23 11.10 -2.72
C ASP A 94 -14.71 11.00 -2.89
N PRO A 95 -13.93 12.07 -2.62
CA PRO A 95 -12.46 11.98 -2.68
C PRO A 95 -11.86 11.03 -1.65
N ALA A 96 -12.62 10.63 -0.63
CA ALA A 96 -12.19 9.64 0.34
C ALA A 96 -12.22 8.22 -0.27
N TYR A 97 -11.54 7.32 0.40
CA TYR A 97 -11.54 5.91 0.10
C TYR A 97 -12.83 5.25 0.59
N ASP A 98 -13.62 4.66 -0.31
CA ASP A 98 -14.85 3.93 -0.04
C ASP A 98 -14.70 2.45 -0.44
N ASP A 99 -14.92 1.51 0.49
CA ASP A 99 -14.61 0.08 0.30
C ASP A 99 -15.49 -0.85 1.15
N GLN A 100 -15.35 -2.16 0.95
CA GLN A 100 -15.88 -3.24 1.79
C GLN A 100 -17.40 -3.14 2.02
N ALA A 101 -18.14 -3.06 0.92
CA ALA A 101 -19.60 -2.97 0.94
C ALA A 101 -20.26 -4.23 1.53
N ALA A 102 -21.40 -4.04 2.21
CA ALA A 102 -22.31 -5.12 2.60
C ALA A 102 -23.77 -4.66 2.47
N PHE A 103 -24.56 -5.39 1.69
CA PHE A 103 -25.97 -5.10 1.52
C PHE A 103 -26.81 -5.43 2.77
N SER A 104 -27.79 -4.60 3.07
CA SER A 104 -28.87 -4.95 4.01
C SER A 104 -29.69 -6.14 3.48
N PRO A 105 -30.33 -6.94 4.36
CA PRO A 105 -31.09 -8.11 3.94
C PRO A 105 -32.25 -7.83 2.96
N ASP A 106 -32.80 -6.62 3.00
CA ASP A 106 -33.84 -6.13 2.09
C ASP A 106 -33.28 -5.51 0.80
N GLY A 107 -31.96 -5.41 0.68
CA GLY A 107 -31.28 -4.86 -0.49
C GLY A 107 -31.39 -3.34 -0.67
N SER A 108 -32.00 -2.61 0.28
CA SER A 108 -32.25 -1.17 0.16
C SER A 108 -31.08 -0.29 0.58
N ARG A 109 -30.15 -0.82 1.37
CA ARG A 109 -29.01 -0.09 1.93
C ARG A 109 -27.72 -0.87 1.79
N ILE A 110 -26.60 -0.15 1.81
CA ILE A 110 -25.25 -0.70 1.91
C ILE A 110 -24.56 -0.06 3.12
N VAL A 111 -23.98 -0.88 4.00
CA VAL A 111 -22.96 -0.42 4.94
C VAL A 111 -21.59 -0.61 4.30
N PHE A 112 -20.70 0.35 4.46
CA PHE A 112 -19.38 0.34 3.84
C PHE A 112 -18.34 1.03 4.70
N VAL A 113 -17.09 0.79 4.41
CA VAL A 113 -15.93 1.43 5.03
C VAL A 113 -15.56 2.68 4.25
N THR A 114 -15.32 3.79 4.97
CA THR A 114 -14.85 5.03 4.32
C THR A 114 -13.86 5.78 5.20
N THR A 115 -13.00 6.56 4.56
CA THR A 115 -12.01 7.42 5.23
C THR A 115 -12.43 8.89 5.31
N ARG A 116 -13.69 9.23 5.03
CA ARG A 116 -14.24 10.61 5.04
C ARG A 116 -14.05 11.33 6.37
N ALA A 117 -14.09 10.60 7.49
CA ALA A 117 -13.94 11.16 8.82
C ALA A 117 -12.48 11.21 9.27
N GLY A 118 -11.69 12.13 8.71
CA GLY A 118 -10.31 12.38 9.14
C GLY A 118 -9.30 11.31 8.71
N GLY A 119 -9.58 10.58 7.63
CA GLY A 119 -8.67 9.60 7.03
C GLY A 119 -8.62 8.26 7.75
N ARG A 120 -9.50 8.00 8.72
CA ARG A 120 -9.65 6.70 9.39
C ARG A 120 -10.76 5.89 8.77
N ALA A 121 -10.61 4.59 8.74
CA ALA A 121 -11.66 3.68 8.32
C ALA A 121 -12.80 3.68 9.33
N ASN A 122 -13.99 4.13 8.92
CA ASN A 122 -15.22 4.10 9.71
C ASN A 122 -16.35 3.53 8.87
N LEU A 123 -17.38 3.01 9.53
CA LEU A 123 -18.56 2.52 8.83
C LEU A 123 -19.54 3.65 8.55
N TRP A 124 -20.02 3.67 7.33
CA TRP A 124 -21.09 4.54 6.86
C TRP A 124 -22.21 3.73 6.23
N MET A 125 -23.40 4.30 6.19
CA MET A 125 -24.60 3.72 5.60
C MET A 125 -24.98 4.50 4.35
N LEU A 126 -25.08 3.83 3.21
CA LEU A 126 -25.60 4.36 1.95
C LEU A 126 -27.04 3.86 1.75
N ASP A 127 -27.98 4.76 1.61
CA ASP A 127 -29.34 4.46 1.12
C ASP A 127 -29.33 4.42 -0.41
N LEU A 128 -29.69 3.29 -0.99
CA LEU A 128 -29.60 3.08 -2.45
C LEU A 128 -30.71 3.81 -3.24
N ASN A 129 -31.80 4.22 -2.59
CA ASN A 129 -32.88 4.96 -3.24
C ASN A 129 -32.56 6.47 -3.28
N THR A 130 -32.11 7.02 -2.15
CA THR A 130 -31.83 8.46 -2.02
C THR A 130 -30.40 8.83 -2.39
N ARG A 131 -29.48 7.85 -2.45
CA ARG A 131 -28.03 8.03 -2.65
C ARG A 131 -27.35 8.84 -1.54
N GLN A 132 -27.97 8.94 -0.39
CA GLN A 132 -27.39 9.62 0.76
C GLN A 132 -26.55 8.65 1.59
N ALA A 133 -25.31 9.08 1.93
CA ALA A 133 -24.42 8.37 2.83
C ALA A 133 -24.38 9.08 4.19
N THR A 134 -24.54 8.32 5.27
CA THR A 134 -24.52 8.82 6.65
C THR A 134 -23.57 8.02 7.53
N PRO A 135 -22.87 8.65 8.51
CA PRO A 135 -21.98 7.95 9.40
C PRO A 135 -22.74 6.97 10.30
N LEU A 136 -22.20 5.76 10.47
CA LEU A 136 -22.71 4.75 11.40
C LEU A 136 -21.80 4.62 12.63
N THR A 137 -20.48 4.61 12.43
CA THR A 137 -19.53 4.55 13.54
C THR A 137 -18.64 5.78 13.58
N SER A 138 -18.08 6.03 14.75
CA SER A 138 -17.15 7.12 15.00
C SER A 138 -16.20 6.73 16.13
N GLY A 139 -15.15 7.52 16.34
CA GLY A 139 -14.21 7.31 17.45
C GLY A 139 -12.76 7.21 17.04
N ALA A 140 -11.93 6.72 17.95
CA ALA A 140 -10.48 6.69 17.78
C ALA A 140 -9.96 5.46 17.03
N GLY A 141 -10.77 4.40 16.91
CA GLY A 141 -10.43 3.16 16.21
C GLY A 141 -10.76 3.20 14.73
N SER A 142 -10.34 2.15 14.04
CA SER A 142 -10.72 1.86 12.67
C SER A 142 -11.66 0.65 12.66
N ASP A 143 -12.64 0.70 11.77
CA ASP A 143 -13.70 -0.31 11.64
C ASP A 143 -13.67 -0.91 10.24
N PHE A 144 -13.81 -2.25 10.13
CA PHE A 144 -13.59 -3.00 8.90
C PHE A 144 -14.62 -4.11 8.70
N ARG A 145 -14.76 -4.55 7.45
CA ARG A 145 -15.48 -5.77 7.06
C ARG A 145 -16.90 -5.88 7.65
N PRO A 146 -17.76 -4.90 7.43
CA PRO A 146 -19.11 -4.96 7.95
C PRO A 146 -19.90 -6.14 7.34
N ALA A 147 -20.82 -6.68 8.13
CA ALA A 147 -21.75 -7.73 7.70
C ALA A 147 -23.11 -7.55 8.41
N TRP A 148 -24.20 -7.51 7.64
CA TRP A 148 -25.54 -7.46 8.18
C TRP A 148 -26.00 -8.80 8.71
N SER A 149 -26.70 -8.80 9.85
CA SER A 149 -27.43 -9.98 10.31
C SER A 149 -28.59 -10.32 9.35
N PRO A 150 -28.93 -11.60 9.17
CA PRO A 150 -30.04 -12.01 8.32
C PRO A 150 -31.39 -11.37 8.64
N ASP A 151 -31.64 -11.04 9.91
CA ASP A 151 -32.84 -10.36 10.39
C ASP A 151 -32.79 -8.82 10.27
N GLY A 152 -31.65 -8.28 9.85
CA GLY A 152 -31.43 -6.83 9.69
C GLY A 152 -31.33 -6.02 10.99
N GLN A 153 -31.24 -6.69 12.15
CA GLN A 153 -31.22 -6.02 13.45
C GLN A 153 -29.81 -5.57 13.87
N TRP A 154 -28.78 -6.19 13.29
CA TRP A 154 -27.38 -5.96 13.69
C TRP A 154 -26.46 -5.87 12.48
N ILE A 155 -25.35 -5.17 12.69
CA ILE A 155 -24.18 -5.15 11.79
C ILE A 155 -22.99 -5.60 12.60
N ALA A 156 -22.36 -6.72 12.21
CA ALA A 156 -21.10 -7.17 12.75
C ALA A 156 -19.94 -6.53 11.97
N PHE A 157 -18.84 -6.23 12.65
CA PHE A 157 -17.65 -5.67 12.04
C PHE A 157 -16.42 -5.96 12.90
N SER A 158 -15.24 -5.87 12.33
CA SER A 158 -13.99 -5.90 13.07
C SER A 158 -13.50 -4.49 13.37
N SER A 159 -12.88 -4.28 14.54
CA SER A 159 -12.42 -2.97 14.97
C SER A 159 -11.18 -3.07 15.86
N ASP A 160 -10.27 -2.11 15.69
CA ASP A 160 -9.07 -1.95 16.53
C ASP A 160 -9.27 -0.93 17.68
N ARG A 161 -10.52 -0.48 17.94
CA ARG A 161 -10.85 0.59 18.89
C ARG A 161 -10.33 0.37 20.31
N ASP A 162 -10.26 -0.87 20.76
CA ASP A 162 -9.77 -1.28 22.09
C ASP A 162 -8.42 -2.01 22.00
N SER A 163 -7.73 -1.92 20.87
CA SER A 163 -6.44 -2.58 20.69
C SER A 163 -5.37 -1.99 21.62
N PRO A 164 -4.61 -2.84 22.34
CA PRO A 164 -3.50 -2.40 23.18
C PRO A 164 -2.28 -1.97 22.37
N MET A 165 -2.25 -2.22 21.06
CA MET A 165 -1.10 -1.97 20.22
C MET A 165 -1.02 -0.52 19.77
N ALA A 166 0.11 0.14 20.02
CA ALA A 166 0.36 1.52 19.61
C ALA A 166 0.30 1.75 18.10
N PHE A 167 0.53 0.71 17.30
CA PHE A 167 0.49 0.70 15.84
C PHE A 167 -0.86 0.28 15.24
N ALA A 168 -1.85 0.04 16.06
CA ALA A 168 -3.18 -0.41 15.65
C ALA A 168 -4.01 0.70 14.99
N LYS A 169 -3.40 1.62 14.26
CA LYS A 169 -4.09 2.66 13.50
C LYS A 169 -3.93 2.43 12.01
N GLY A 170 -4.47 1.31 11.54
CA GLY A 170 -4.44 1.00 10.13
C GLY A 170 -5.81 1.06 9.50
N ARG A 171 -5.83 0.91 8.18
CA ARG A 171 -7.06 0.86 7.40
C ARG A 171 -7.50 -0.55 7.10
N TRP A 172 -6.70 -1.56 7.49
CA TRP A 172 -6.82 -2.92 7.00
C TRP A 172 -6.81 -3.90 8.15
N GLU A 173 -7.81 -4.74 8.15
CA GLU A 173 -8.09 -5.72 9.18
C GLU A 173 -6.92 -6.65 9.46
N HIS A 174 -6.31 -7.21 8.41
CA HIS A 174 -5.36 -8.32 8.54
C HIS A 174 -4.02 -7.97 9.19
N LEU A 175 -3.69 -6.71 9.33
CA LEU A 175 -2.44 -6.26 9.94
C LEU A 175 -2.63 -5.63 11.31
N HIS A 176 -3.85 -5.64 11.82
CA HIS A 176 -4.23 -5.03 13.10
C HIS A 176 -4.72 -6.07 14.09
N PHE A 177 -4.52 -5.78 15.37
CA PHE A 177 -5.18 -6.51 16.43
C PHE A 177 -6.62 -5.98 16.52
N VAL A 178 -7.52 -6.66 15.85
CA VAL A 178 -8.93 -6.30 15.81
C VAL A 178 -9.77 -7.33 16.54
N ASP A 179 -10.86 -6.85 17.08
CA ASP A 179 -11.90 -7.65 17.70
C ASP A 179 -13.20 -7.54 16.90
N ILE A 180 -14.09 -8.49 17.12
CA ILE A 180 -15.43 -8.47 16.55
C ILE A 180 -16.36 -7.65 17.43
N TYR A 181 -17.07 -6.74 16.79
CA TYR A 181 -18.13 -5.91 17.39
C TYR A 181 -19.43 -6.10 16.62
N ILE A 182 -20.53 -5.78 17.32
CA ILE A 182 -21.85 -5.61 16.69
C ILE A 182 -22.42 -4.24 17.07
N ILE A 183 -23.22 -3.68 16.17
CA ILE A 183 -23.92 -2.41 16.35
C ILE A 183 -25.28 -2.48 15.67
N ARG A 184 -26.27 -1.75 16.15
CA ARG A 184 -27.56 -1.60 15.46
C ARG A 184 -27.44 -0.66 14.26
N PRO A 185 -28.32 -0.79 13.24
CA PRO A 185 -28.30 0.09 12.06
C PRO A 185 -28.53 1.58 12.37
N ASP A 186 -29.05 1.91 13.54
CA ASP A 186 -29.22 3.28 14.03
C ASP A 186 -28.02 3.81 14.82
N GLY A 187 -26.94 3.02 14.92
CA GLY A 187 -25.73 3.36 15.66
C GLY A 187 -25.78 3.04 17.17
N SER A 188 -26.88 2.51 17.68
CA SER A 188 -27.02 2.14 19.09
C SER A 188 -26.52 0.70 19.36
N GLY A 189 -26.39 0.34 20.63
CA GLY A 189 -26.15 -1.04 21.07
C GLY A 189 -24.76 -1.60 20.71
N LEU A 190 -23.76 -0.76 20.57
CA LEU A 190 -22.37 -1.21 20.31
C LEU A 190 -21.94 -2.21 21.39
N LYS A 191 -21.52 -3.41 20.94
CA LYS A 191 -21.09 -4.48 21.83
C LYS A 191 -19.86 -5.20 21.24
N ARG A 192 -18.81 -5.43 22.06
CA ARG A 192 -17.66 -6.26 21.74
C ARG A 192 -18.00 -7.72 21.94
N LEU A 193 -17.65 -8.58 21.00
CA LEU A 193 -17.92 -10.01 21.05
C LEU A 193 -16.66 -10.86 21.29
N SER A 194 -15.50 -10.46 20.76
CA SER A 194 -14.25 -11.20 20.95
C SER A 194 -13.30 -10.49 21.90
N HIS A 195 -12.40 -11.25 22.55
CA HIS A 195 -11.43 -10.73 23.50
C HIS A 195 -10.15 -11.57 23.46
N GLY A 196 -9.00 -10.91 23.43
CA GLY A 196 -7.69 -11.54 23.65
C GLY A 196 -7.02 -12.12 22.41
N ASP A 197 -7.79 -12.64 21.46
CA ASP A 197 -7.32 -13.10 20.16
C ASP A 197 -7.58 -12.04 19.10
N PHE A 198 -6.82 -12.11 18.03
CA PHE A 198 -7.12 -11.36 16.82
C PHE A 198 -8.25 -12.06 16.07
N CYS A 199 -9.39 -11.41 15.86
CA CYS A 199 -10.52 -11.96 15.12
C CYS A 199 -11.02 -10.98 14.06
N GLY A 200 -11.18 -11.44 12.81
CA GLY A 200 -11.56 -10.58 11.69
C GLY A 200 -12.57 -11.18 10.71
N SER A 201 -13.00 -10.35 9.76
CA SER A 201 -13.94 -10.65 8.66
C SER A 201 -15.23 -11.35 9.13
N PRO A 202 -16.02 -10.74 10.02
CA PRO A 202 -17.21 -11.38 10.57
C PRO A 202 -18.26 -11.68 9.51
N LYS A 203 -18.96 -12.80 9.67
CA LYS A 203 -20.15 -13.16 8.91
C LYS A 203 -21.19 -13.76 9.85
N TRP A 204 -22.44 -13.51 9.59
CA TRP A 204 -23.51 -14.03 10.41
C TRP A 204 -23.85 -15.47 10.10
N TRP A 205 -24.17 -16.21 11.15
CA TRP A 205 -24.88 -17.49 11.00
C TRP A 205 -26.33 -17.23 10.62
N GLY A 206 -26.98 -18.18 9.94
CA GLY A 206 -28.35 -18.02 9.44
C GLY A 206 -29.41 -17.75 10.52
N ASP A 207 -29.09 -18.05 11.77
CA ASP A 207 -29.96 -17.85 12.94
C ASP A 207 -29.94 -16.42 13.52
N SER A 208 -29.11 -15.54 13.01
CA SER A 208 -28.84 -14.20 13.55
C SER A 208 -28.39 -14.16 15.03
N ALA A 209 -28.08 -15.30 15.61
CA ALA A 209 -27.70 -15.44 17.02
C ALA A 209 -26.17 -15.58 17.21
N SER A 210 -25.42 -15.77 16.15
CA SER A 210 -23.98 -15.93 16.23
C SER A 210 -23.27 -15.41 14.99
N VAL A 211 -21.99 -15.07 15.18
CA VAL A 211 -21.08 -14.55 14.17
C VAL A 211 -19.95 -15.56 13.96
N LEU A 212 -19.59 -15.83 12.73
CA LEU A 212 -18.39 -16.55 12.33
C LEU A 212 -17.28 -15.55 12.01
N ALA A 213 -16.09 -15.79 12.56
CA ALA A 213 -14.90 -14.99 12.25
C ALA A 213 -13.68 -15.92 12.09
N TYR A 214 -12.64 -15.48 11.39
CA TYR A 214 -11.35 -16.12 11.55
C TYR A 214 -10.65 -15.51 12.76
N CYS A 215 -10.03 -16.35 13.61
CA CYS A 215 -9.32 -15.90 14.80
C CYS A 215 -7.91 -16.46 14.81
N MET A 216 -6.99 -15.72 15.42
CA MET A 216 -5.59 -16.07 15.61
C MET A 216 -5.16 -15.63 17.00
N PRO A 217 -4.47 -16.47 17.79
CA PRO A 217 -3.90 -16.04 19.06
C PRO A 217 -3.01 -14.81 18.90
N ALA A 218 -3.05 -13.89 19.86
CA ALA A 218 -2.30 -12.63 19.78
C ALA A 218 -0.79 -12.86 19.61
N GLU A 219 -0.22 -13.87 20.26
CA GLU A 219 1.18 -14.26 20.14
C GLU A 219 1.53 -14.78 18.72
N ASP A 220 0.64 -15.55 18.11
CA ASP A 220 0.82 -16.10 16.77
C ASP A 220 0.69 -15.02 15.70
N THR A 221 -0.12 -14.00 15.94
CA THR A 221 -0.28 -12.86 15.02
C THR A 221 1.06 -12.17 14.76
N TRP A 222 1.87 -11.98 15.78
CA TRP A 222 3.20 -11.40 15.63
C TRP A 222 4.15 -12.31 14.87
N THR A 223 4.15 -13.61 15.18
CA THR A 223 4.95 -14.62 14.48
C THR A 223 4.55 -14.72 13.01
N PHE A 224 3.25 -14.73 12.73
CA PHE A 224 2.72 -14.74 11.37
C PHE A 224 3.14 -13.51 10.55
N ARG A 225 3.00 -12.31 11.11
CA ARG A 225 3.48 -11.06 10.49
C ARG A 225 4.97 -11.12 10.16
N THR A 226 5.76 -11.67 11.08
CA THR A 226 7.21 -11.81 10.88
C THR A 226 7.53 -12.81 9.78
N ALA A 227 6.81 -13.92 9.69
CA ALA A 227 6.97 -14.92 8.63
C ALA A 227 6.60 -14.36 7.26
N LEU A 228 5.49 -13.64 7.16
CA LEU A 228 5.10 -12.94 5.92
C LEU A 228 6.15 -11.94 5.46
N ARG A 229 6.73 -11.17 6.37
CA ARG A 229 7.84 -10.24 6.07
C ARG A 229 9.06 -10.93 5.48
N ARG A 230 9.29 -12.18 5.81
CA ARG A 230 10.39 -12.99 5.27
C ARG A 230 10.03 -13.72 3.98
N GLY A 231 8.84 -13.49 3.42
CA GLY A 231 8.36 -14.21 2.25
C GLY A 231 8.03 -15.68 2.53
N ALA A 232 7.86 -16.05 3.80
CA ALA A 232 7.48 -17.39 4.21
C ALA A 232 5.97 -17.44 4.48
N LEU A 233 5.26 -18.32 3.78
CA LEU A 233 3.90 -18.71 4.17
C LEU A 233 4.00 -19.78 5.26
N PRO A 234 3.28 -19.64 6.39
CA PRO A 234 3.24 -20.69 7.39
C PRO A 234 2.68 -21.97 6.77
N GLU A 235 3.36 -23.09 7.03
CA GLU A 235 2.91 -24.41 6.56
C GLU A 235 1.69 -24.90 7.34
N ASP A 236 1.67 -24.58 8.64
CA ASP A 236 0.59 -24.89 9.56
C ASP A 236 -0.19 -23.62 9.86
N GLY A 237 -1.52 -23.71 9.76
CA GLY A 237 -2.38 -22.56 9.83
C GLY A 237 -2.39 -21.91 11.19
N ALA A 238 -2.20 -20.60 11.18
CA ALA A 238 -2.31 -19.77 12.37
C ALA A 238 -3.76 -19.30 12.63
N THR A 239 -4.73 -19.60 11.74
CA THR A 239 -6.10 -19.12 11.90
C THR A 239 -7.10 -20.24 12.12
N THR A 240 -8.02 -20.01 13.08
CA THR A 240 -9.17 -20.88 13.37
C THR A 240 -10.44 -20.16 12.96
N LEU A 241 -11.34 -20.84 12.27
CA LEU A 241 -12.70 -20.32 12.06
C LEU A 241 -13.52 -20.56 13.32
N THR A 242 -13.97 -19.46 13.92
CA THR A 242 -14.59 -19.44 15.24
C THR A 242 -16.00 -18.88 15.16
N ARG A 243 -16.98 -19.60 15.70
CA ARG A 243 -18.35 -19.13 15.90
C ARG A 243 -18.47 -18.50 17.29
N ILE A 244 -19.01 -17.29 17.35
CA ILE A 244 -19.18 -16.50 18.57
C ILE A 244 -20.66 -16.22 18.78
N ASP A 245 -21.22 -16.63 19.90
CA ASP A 245 -22.60 -16.35 20.27
C ASP A 245 -22.75 -14.87 20.69
N ILE A 246 -23.73 -14.15 20.15
CA ILE A 246 -23.86 -12.71 20.41
C ILE A 246 -24.42 -12.38 21.80
N ALA A 247 -25.13 -13.29 22.43
CA ALA A 247 -25.71 -13.08 23.75
C ALA A 247 -24.68 -13.35 24.86
N THR A 248 -24.03 -14.52 24.80
CA THR A 248 -23.10 -15.04 25.82
C THR A 248 -21.64 -14.68 25.56
N THR A 249 -21.29 -14.32 24.31
CA THR A 249 -19.90 -14.15 23.82
C THR A 249 -19.06 -15.44 23.87
N GLU A 250 -19.72 -16.61 24.05
CA GLU A 250 -19.04 -17.89 24.00
C GLU A 250 -18.51 -18.17 22.60
N ALA A 251 -17.22 -18.49 22.51
CA ALA A 251 -16.53 -18.77 21.25
C ALA A 251 -16.26 -20.26 21.10
N ARG A 252 -16.56 -20.83 19.92
CA ARG A 252 -16.34 -22.24 19.60
C ARG A 252 -15.67 -22.39 18.24
N ALA A 253 -14.60 -23.16 18.18
CA ALA A 253 -13.95 -23.51 16.92
C ALA A 253 -14.90 -24.29 16.01
N VAL A 254 -15.00 -23.87 14.76
CA VAL A 254 -15.74 -24.56 13.69
C VAL A 254 -14.77 -25.33 12.80
N ASP A 255 -13.62 -24.72 12.46
CA ASP A 255 -12.56 -25.33 11.68
C ASP A 255 -11.20 -24.84 12.18
N ALA A 256 -10.46 -25.72 12.85
CA ALA A 256 -9.09 -25.54 13.32
C ALA A 256 -8.06 -26.26 12.42
N GLY A 257 -8.46 -26.75 11.24
CA GLY A 257 -7.56 -27.43 10.30
C GLY A 257 -6.44 -26.50 9.78
N PRO A 258 -5.46 -27.07 9.06
CA PRO A 258 -4.27 -26.35 8.62
C PRO A 258 -4.59 -25.23 7.62
N GLY A 259 -3.68 -24.27 7.50
CA GLY A 259 -3.72 -23.17 6.56
C GLY A 259 -4.24 -21.87 7.16
N VAL A 260 -3.86 -20.76 6.53
CA VAL A 260 -4.40 -19.44 6.84
C VAL A 260 -5.75 -19.29 6.16
N LYS A 261 -6.80 -19.23 6.96
CA LYS A 261 -8.18 -19.09 6.50
C LYS A 261 -8.66 -17.67 6.74
N MET A 262 -9.22 -17.05 5.71
CA MET A 262 -9.72 -15.67 5.72
C MET A 262 -11.05 -15.60 4.98
N PHE A 263 -11.76 -14.49 5.12
CA PHE A 263 -13.04 -14.24 4.43
C PHE A 263 -14.04 -15.39 4.55
N PRO A 264 -14.36 -15.84 5.77
CA PRO A 264 -15.31 -16.93 5.94
C PRO A 264 -16.71 -16.53 5.45
N SER A 265 -17.48 -17.51 5.00
CA SER A 265 -18.91 -17.37 4.67
C SER A 265 -19.66 -18.57 5.17
N VAL A 266 -20.89 -18.35 5.66
CA VAL A 266 -21.79 -19.42 6.08
C VAL A 266 -22.80 -19.66 4.96
N LEU A 267 -22.81 -20.87 4.41
CA LEU A 267 -23.74 -21.25 3.34
C LEU A 267 -25.09 -21.72 3.90
N PRO A 268 -26.17 -21.74 3.11
CA PRO A 268 -27.50 -22.20 3.57
C PRO A 268 -27.50 -23.62 4.15
N SER A 269 -26.60 -24.46 3.68
CA SER A 269 -26.41 -25.83 4.21
C SER A 269 -25.82 -25.88 5.63
N GLY A 270 -25.34 -24.75 6.15
CA GLY A 270 -24.51 -24.68 7.35
C GLY A 270 -23.03 -25.01 7.12
N GLU A 271 -22.66 -25.35 5.89
CA GLU A 271 -21.26 -25.48 5.48
C GLU A 271 -20.55 -24.12 5.51
N VAL A 272 -19.29 -24.10 5.90
CA VAL A 272 -18.46 -22.90 5.92
C VAL A 272 -17.54 -22.90 4.71
N ALA A 273 -17.55 -21.82 3.96
CA ALA A 273 -16.61 -21.54 2.89
C ALA A 273 -15.62 -20.46 3.29
N PHE A 274 -14.39 -20.48 2.77
CA PHE A 274 -13.33 -19.53 3.13
C PHE A 274 -12.25 -19.45 2.05
N LEU A 275 -11.49 -18.36 2.07
CA LEU A 275 -10.23 -18.26 1.34
C LEU A 275 -9.13 -18.95 2.17
N ARG A 276 -8.38 -19.84 1.53
CA ARG A 276 -7.16 -20.43 2.10
C ARG A 276 -5.93 -19.90 1.38
N VAL A 277 -4.93 -19.47 2.17
CA VAL A 277 -3.66 -18.95 1.65
C VAL A 277 -2.53 -19.58 2.46
N ASP A 278 -1.88 -20.59 1.90
CA ASP A 278 -0.66 -21.18 2.46
C ASP A 278 0.25 -21.74 1.36
N ALA A 279 1.41 -22.27 1.76
CA ALA A 279 2.40 -22.79 0.81
C ALA A 279 1.90 -24.01 0.02
N LYS A 280 0.90 -24.74 0.53
CA LYS A 280 0.40 -25.99 -0.06
C LYS A 280 -0.88 -25.79 -0.87
N ALA A 281 -1.69 -24.77 -0.52
CA ALA A 281 -2.97 -24.55 -1.15
C ALA A 281 -3.38 -23.07 -1.14
N GLN A 282 -3.88 -22.59 -2.29
CA GLN A 282 -4.43 -21.26 -2.45
C GLN A 282 -5.74 -21.32 -3.22
N GLY A 283 -6.75 -20.60 -2.76
CA GLY A 283 -8.06 -20.52 -3.40
C GLY A 283 -9.20 -20.58 -2.41
N ALA A 284 -10.41 -20.77 -2.96
CA ALA A 284 -11.62 -20.95 -2.16
C ALA A 284 -11.76 -22.42 -1.72
N PHE A 285 -12.09 -22.63 -0.46
CA PHE A 285 -12.25 -23.95 0.16
C PHE A 285 -13.52 -24.01 1.01
N TYR A 286 -13.94 -25.23 1.34
CA TYR A 286 -15.10 -25.52 2.16
C TYR A 286 -14.74 -26.41 3.35
N SER A 287 -15.46 -26.28 4.44
CA SER A 287 -15.24 -27.06 5.67
C SER A 287 -15.44 -28.59 5.47
N THR A 288 -16.12 -29.00 4.42
CA THR A 288 -16.25 -30.40 4.00
C THR A 288 -15.02 -30.96 3.27
N GLY A 289 -14.01 -30.12 3.00
CA GLY A 289 -12.82 -30.49 2.23
C GLY A 289 -12.97 -30.34 0.72
N LYS A 290 -14.11 -29.88 0.23
CA LYS A 290 -14.27 -29.48 -1.17
C LYS A 290 -13.40 -28.28 -1.49
N ALA A 291 -12.99 -28.14 -2.75
CA ALA A 291 -12.32 -26.98 -3.28
C ALA A 291 -13.26 -26.25 -4.26
N GLY A 292 -13.17 -24.93 -4.27
CA GLY A 292 -13.76 -24.04 -5.24
C GLY A 292 -12.72 -23.46 -6.20
N PRO A 293 -12.86 -22.22 -6.66
CA PRO A 293 -11.87 -21.56 -7.51
C PRO A 293 -10.47 -21.60 -6.90
N ALA A 294 -9.50 -22.06 -7.68
CA ALA A 294 -8.13 -22.26 -7.24
C ALA A 294 -7.17 -21.14 -7.69
N GLY A 295 -5.98 -21.09 -7.10
CA GLY A 295 -4.89 -20.19 -7.46
C GLY A 295 -5.03 -18.81 -6.84
N ASN A 296 -4.66 -17.76 -7.57
CA ASN A 296 -4.69 -16.35 -7.10
C ASN A 296 -6.12 -15.82 -7.00
N VAL A 297 -6.90 -16.37 -6.05
CA VAL A 297 -8.24 -15.91 -5.69
C VAL A 297 -8.12 -14.87 -4.59
N ARG A 298 -8.83 -13.75 -4.73
CA ARG A 298 -8.89 -12.66 -3.77
C ARG A 298 -10.34 -12.33 -3.43
N TRP A 299 -10.60 -12.04 -2.17
CA TRP A 299 -11.89 -11.56 -1.66
C TRP A 299 -13.11 -12.38 -2.14
N PRO A 300 -13.11 -13.69 -1.99
CA PRO A 300 -14.24 -14.50 -2.44
C PRO A 300 -15.51 -14.15 -1.65
N ALA A 301 -16.63 -14.03 -2.37
CA ALA A 301 -17.95 -13.84 -1.78
C ALA A 301 -18.95 -14.77 -2.47
N TRP A 302 -19.70 -15.52 -1.68
CA TRP A 302 -20.68 -16.49 -2.17
C TRP A 302 -22.05 -15.86 -2.29
N SER A 303 -22.79 -16.24 -3.31
CA SER A 303 -24.22 -15.93 -3.45
C SER A 303 -25.01 -16.52 -2.27
N ARG A 304 -26.17 -15.96 -1.98
CA ARG A 304 -26.99 -16.37 -0.83
C ARG A 304 -27.41 -17.83 -0.88
N ASP A 305 -27.63 -18.41 -2.07
CA ASP A 305 -27.90 -19.83 -2.28
C ASP A 305 -26.66 -20.73 -2.14
N GLY A 306 -25.45 -20.14 -2.14
CA GLY A 306 -24.18 -20.86 -2.07
C GLY A 306 -23.75 -21.50 -3.38
N GLU A 307 -24.47 -21.27 -4.49
CA GLU A 307 -24.20 -21.93 -5.77
C GLU A 307 -23.13 -21.22 -6.61
N ARG A 308 -22.96 -19.90 -6.40
CA ARG A 308 -21.99 -19.09 -7.15
C ARG A 308 -21.02 -18.38 -6.21
N VAL A 309 -19.82 -18.11 -6.72
CA VAL A 309 -18.81 -17.31 -6.03
C VAL A 309 -18.31 -16.22 -6.95
N VAL A 310 -18.20 -14.99 -6.44
CA VAL A 310 -17.53 -13.85 -7.09
C VAL A 310 -16.22 -13.58 -6.36
N TYR A 311 -15.17 -13.26 -7.11
CA TYR A 311 -13.82 -13.06 -6.54
C TYR A 311 -12.97 -12.23 -7.47
N GLY A 312 -11.84 -11.70 -6.94
CA GLY A 312 -10.82 -11.02 -7.71
C GLY A 312 -9.70 -11.93 -8.16
N ARG A 313 -9.08 -11.59 -9.28
CA ARG A 313 -7.76 -12.08 -9.72
C ARG A 313 -6.90 -10.89 -10.09
N GLU A 314 -5.70 -10.89 -9.59
CA GLU A 314 -4.73 -9.81 -9.81
C GLU A 314 -3.66 -10.22 -10.81
N THR A 315 -3.23 -9.26 -11.61
CA THR A 315 -2.10 -9.41 -12.53
C THR A 315 -1.10 -8.28 -12.30
N SER A 316 0.16 -8.64 -12.22
CA SER A 316 1.28 -7.70 -12.15
C SER A 316 2.22 -7.98 -13.33
N PRO A 317 1.91 -7.46 -14.53
CA PRO A 317 2.82 -7.59 -15.66
C PRO A 317 4.16 -6.92 -15.34
N PRO A 318 5.23 -7.27 -16.06
CA PRO A 318 6.51 -6.56 -15.96
C PRO A 318 6.30 -5.06 -16.11
N PRO A 319 7.20 -4.21 -15.53
CA PRO A 319 7.12 -2.77 -15.67
C PRO A 319 6.91 -2.35 -17.12
N GLY A 320 5.77 -1.71 -17.36
CA GLY A 320 5.40 -1.13 -18.65
C GLY A 320 5.58 0.39 -18.63
N ALA A 321 4.90 1.06 -19.54
CA ALA A 321 4.77 2.53 -19.52
C ALA A 321 4.27 3.02 -18.15
N PRO A 322 4.69 4.24 -17.71
CA PRO A 322 4.19 4.84 -16.50
C PRO A 322 2.65 4.91 -16.50
N ARG A 323 2.03 4.41 -15.44
CA ARG A 323 0.59 4.39 -15.30
C ARG A 323 0.12 5.60 -14.49
N LYS A 324 -0.77 6.41 -15.05
CA LYS A 324 -1.39 7.52 -14.32
C LYS A 324 -2.25 6.98 -13.18
N LEU A 325 -2.08 7.60 -12.00
CA LEU A 325 -2.81 7.28 -10.79
C LEU A 325 -3.64 8.49 -10.36
N TRP A 326 -4.62 8.24 -9.51
CA TRP A 326 -5.38 9.31 -8.90
C TRP A 326 -4.58 9.98 -7.77
N SER A 327 -4.74 11.31 -7.64
CA SER A 327 -4.18 12.13 -6.56
C SER A 327 -5.30 12.83 -5.79
N ARG A 328 -5.22 12.85 -4.47
CA ARG A 328 -6.15 13.63 -3.63
C ARG A 328 -6.06 15.14 -3.87
N ASN A 329 -4.87 15.62 -4.25
CA ASN A 329 -4.63 17.01 -4.57
C ASN A 329 -4.37 17.17 -6.08
N PRO A 330 -5.23 17.90 -6.82
CA PRO A 330 -5.08 18.09 -8.27
C PRO A 330 -3.83 18.91 -8.67
N GLU A 331 -3.12 19.52 -7.73
CA GLU A 331 -1.82 20.14 -7.99
C GLU A 331 -0.73 19.11 -8.34
N TYR A 332 -0.97 17.82 -8.05
CA TYR A 332 -0.01 16.75 -8.30
C TYR A 332 -0.60 15.71 -9.26
N GLU A 333 0.13 15.42 -10.34
CA GLU A 333 -0.13 14.26 -11.20
C GLU A 333 0.77 13.10 -10.82
N LEU A 334 0.19 11.96 -10.45
CA LEU A 334 0.90 10.78 -9.98
C LEU A 334 0.99 9.72 -11.08
N PHE A 335 2.18 9.11 -11.22
CA PHE A 335 2.40 8.00 -12.14
C PHE A 335 3.20 6.89 -11.45
N SER A 336 2.72 5.66 -11.54
CA SER A 336 3.49 4.49 -11.05
C SER A 336 4.33 3.88 -12.16
N THR A 337 5.55 3.47 -11.80
CA THR A 337 6.47 2.72 -12.65
C THR A 337 7.23 1.68 -11.81
N GLY A 338 8.45 1.30 -12.18
CA GLY A 338 9.29 0.37 -11.41
C GLY A 338 9.61 0.85 -9.99
N ILE A 339 10.53 0.16 -9.32
CA ILE A 339 10.90 0.45 -7.93
C ILE A 339 11.88 1.61 -7.86
N LEU A 340 11.61 2.58 -6.96
CA LEU A 340 12.43 3.75 -6.66
C LEU A 340 12.87 4.49 -7.94
N PRO A 341 11.92 5.03 -8.72
CA PRO A 341 12.24 5.73 -9.95
C PRO A 341 12.99 7.04 -9.68
N ALA A 342 13.76 7.50 -10.68
CA ALA A 342 14.39 8.82 -10.65
C ALA A 342 14.38 9.43 -12.05
N TYR A 343 14.01 10.72 -12.14
CA TYR A 343 14.13 11.50 -13.38
C TYR A 343 15.56 11.97 -13.61
N ASP A 344 15.93 12.12 -14.89
CA ASP A 344 17.08 12.92 -15.27
C ASP A 344 16.77 14.43 -15.11
N ARG A 345 17.75 15.28 -15.26
CA ARG A 345 17.60 16.72 -15.09
C ARG A 345 16.64 17.36 -16.12
N SER A 346 16.49 16.75 -17.30
CA SER A 346 15.55 17.24 -18.32
C SER A 346 14.09 16.94 -17.99
N GLY A 347 13.83 15.99 -17.09
CA GLY A 347 12.50 15.48 -16.80
C GLY A 347 11.87 14.65 -17.93
N GLU A 348 12.65 14.32 -18.99
CA GLU A 348 12.17 13.52 -20.12
C GLU A 348 12.45 12.03 -19.96
N ARG A 349 13.58 11.70 -19.31
CA ARG A 349 13.98 10.32 -19.08
C ARG A 349 13.87 9.96 -17.61
N TYR A 350 13.56 8.72 -17.35
CA TYR A 350 13.59 8.18 -15.99
C TYR A 350 14.30 6.83 -15.97
N VAL A 351 14.86 6.49 -14.83
CA VAL A 351 15.36 5.15 -14.50
C VAL A 351 14.56 4.57 -13.37
N ALA A 352 14.44 3.24 -13.32
CA ALA A 352 13.80 2.53 -12.22
C ALA A 352 14.37 1.11 -12.13
N THR A 353 14.14 0.46 -10.99
CA THR A 353 14.42 -0.97 -10.83
C THR A 353 13.20 -1.78 -11.26
N ALA A 354 13.41 -2.79 -12.09
CA ALA A 354 12.44 -3.82 -12.41
C ALA A 354 12.81 -5.14 -11.73
N VAL A 355 11.81 -5.81 -11.15
CA VAL A 355 11.99 -7.12 -10.50
C VAL A 355 11.36 -8.20 -11.37
N ALA A 356 12.10 -9.27 -11.65
CA ALA A 356 11.59 -10.41 -12.42
C ALA A 356 10.56 -11.23 -11.64
N ALA A 357 9.79 -12.06 -12.34
CA ALA A 357 8.76 -12.91 -11.72
C ALA A 357 9.32 -13.89 -10.67
N ASN A 358 10.59 -14.29 -10.78
CA ASN A 358 11.28 -15.13 -9.79
C ASN A 358 11.65 -14.36 -8.49
N ARG A 359 11.41 -13.04 -8.43
CA ARG A 359 11.71 -12.13 -7.31
C ARG A 359 13.17 -12.10 -6.85
N ARG A 360 14.09 -12.65 -7.63
CA ARG A 360 15.54 -12.70 -7.36
C ARG A 360 16.33 -11.84 -8.34
N ASP A 361 15.94 -11.91 -9.61
CA ASP A 361 16.62 -11.16 -10.65
C ASP A 361 16.04 -9.75 -10.73
N THR A 362 16.90 -8.78 -10.88
CA THR A 362 16.53 -7.38 -11.02
C THR A 362 17.15 -6.78 -12.26
N SER A 363 16.56 -5.73 -12.76
CA SER A 363 17.07 -5.00 -13.91
C SER A 363 16.98 -3.51 -13.68
N LEU A 364 17.94 -2.78 -14.20
CA LEU A 364 17.84 -1.33 -14.38
C LEU A 364 17.12 -1.08 -15.71
N VAL A 365 16.04 -0.30 -15.64
CA VAL A 365 15.25 0.07 -16.82
C VAL A 365 15.27 1.58 -17.02
N LEU A 366 15.32 2.00 -18.28
CA LEU A 366 15.32 3.38 -18.71
C LEU A 366 14.07 3.64 -19.54
N GLY A 367 13.25 4.61 -19.13
CA GLY A 367 12.07 5.07 -19.86
C GLY A 367 12.25 6.49 -20.39
N VAL A 368 11.50 6.82 -21.46
CA VAL A 368 11.44 8.14 -22.06
C VAL A 368 9.98 8.56 -22.16
N GLY A 369 9.63 9.67 -21.55
CA GLY A 369 8.24 10.14 -21.47
C GLY A 369 7.30 9.07 -20.89
N ASP A 370 6.16 8.86 -21.54
CA ASP A 370 5.16 7.86 -21.16
C ASP A 370 5.32 6.51 -21.91
N GLY A 371 6.45 6.32 -22.61
CA GLY A 371 6.73 5.08 -23.32
C GLY A 371 7.15 3.92 -22.40
N PRO A 372 7.10 2.68 -22.90
CA PRO A 372 7.58 1.53 -22.15
C PRO A 372 9.11 1.61 -21.93
N PRO A 373 9.59 1.31 -20.72
CA PRO A 373 11.01 1.39 -20.42
C PRO A 373 11.81 0.27 -21.12
N LYS A 374 13.04 0.58 -21.49
CA LYS A 374 14.02 -0.35 -22.02
C LYS A 374 14.93 -0.84 -20.90
N ARG A 375 15.22 -2.14 -20.87
CA ARG A 375 16.24 -2.72 -19.97
C ARG A 375 17.63 -2.33 -20.46
N ILE A 376 18.46 -1.79 -19.55
CA ILE A 376 19.85 -1.39 -19.84
C ILE A 376 20.89 -2.20 -19.06
N LEU A 377 20.51 -2.79 -17.93
CA LEU A 377 21.37 -3.70 -17.14
C LEU A 377 20.51 -4.78 -16.50
N GLU A 378 21.04 -6.01 -16.41
CA GLU A 378 20.39 -7.12 -15.70
C GLU A 378 21.33 -7.69 -14.65
N SER A 379 20.81 -8.01 -13.47
CA SER A 379 21.53 -8.69 -12.40
C SER A 379 20.77 -9.93 -11.97
N LYS A 380 21.49 -11.05 -11.85
CA LYS A 380 20.96 -12.33 -11.35
C LYS A 380 21.35 -12.50 -9.90
N ASP A 381 20.35 -12.85 -9.06
CA ASP A 381 20.54 -13.09 -7.62
C ASP A 381 21.11 -11.90 -6.81
N GLU A 382 21.26 -10.71 -7.41
CA GLU A 382 21.64 -9.47 -6.77
C GLU A 382 20.57 -8.40 -6.99
N LEU A 383 20.24 -7.66 -5.96
CA LEU A 383 19.27 -6.56 -6.04
C LEU A 383 19.95 -5.29 -6.57
N ILE A 384 19.46 -4.76 -7.69
CA ILE A 384 19.70 -3.38 -8.13
C ILE A 384 18.65 -2.50 -7.42
N ILE A 385 19.05 -1.41 -6.78
CA ILE A 385 18.12 -0.55 -6.04
C ILE A 385 18.52 0.92 -6.05
N ALA A 386 17.53 1.80 -5.98
CA ALA A 386 17.64 3.24 -5.88
C ALA A 386 18.56 3.85 -6.94
N PRO A 387 18.26 3.67 -8.22
CA PRO A 387 19.02 4.31 -9.28
C PRO A 387 18.82 5.83 -9.25
N GLN A 388 19.88 6.57 -9.56
CA GLN A 388 19.89 8.03 -9.67
C GLN A 388 20.71 8.46 -10.88
N TRP A 389 20.25 9.50 -11.57
CA TRP A 389 21.00 10.10 -12.66
C TRP A 389 22.12 10.98 -12.16
N SER A 390 23.25 10.98 -12.88
CA SER A 390 24.24 12.06 -12.75
C SER A 390 23.61 13.39 -13.19
N PRO A 391 24.02 14.52 -12.65
CA PRO A 391 23.55 15.83 -13.10
C PRO A 391 23.80 16.11 -14.58
N GLY A 392 24.82 15.47 -15.18
CA GLY A 392 25.11 15.49 -16.61
C GLY A 392 24.13 14.67 -17.47
N GLY A 393 23.40 13.73 -16.88
CA GLY A 393 22.44 12.88 -17.57
C GLY A 393 23.05 11.79 -18.45
N ASP A 394 24.32 11.44 -18.25
CA ASP A 394 25.09 10.46 -19.02
C ASP A 394 25.36 9.16 -18.27
N THR A 395 25.31 9.21 -16.95
CA THR A 395 25.57 8.04 -16.10
C THR A 395 24.47 7.88 -15.04
N ILE A 396 24.34 6.63 -14.59
CA ILE A 396 23.37 6.22 -13.56
C ILE A 396 24.17 5.57 -12.43
N ILE A 397 23.91 6.00 -11.19
CA ILE A 397 24.44 5.42 -9.97
C ILE A 397 23.34 4.63 -9.25
N PHE A 398 23.69 3.51 -8.64
CA PHE A 398 22.73 2.65 -7.94
C PHE A 398 23.44 1.74 -6.93
N GLY A 399 22.65 1.15 -6.03
CA GLY A 399 23.13 0.08 -5.17
C GLY A 399 22.95 -1.28 -5.84
N ILE A 400 23.92 -2.19 -5.70
CA ILE A 400 23.85 -3.55 -6.22
C ILE A 400 24.42 -4.55 -5.22
N GLY A 401 23.72 -5.67 -5.03
CA GLY A 401 24.17 -6.76 -4.16
C GLY A 401 23.09 -7.30 -3.23
N LYS A 402 23.52 -8.01 -2.19
CA LYS A 402 22.65 -8.50 -1.13
C LYS A 402 22.52 -7.38 -0.08
N PHE A 403 21.42 -6.65 -0.12
CA PHE A 403 21.16 -5.63 0.88
C PHE A 403 20.84 -6.28 2.21
N ALA A 404 21.48 -5.77 3.29
CA ALA A 404 20.95 -5.97 4.62
C ALA A 404 19.53 -5.43 4.62
N SER A 405 18.57 -6.31 4.79
CA SER A 405 17.18 -5.89 4.86
C SER A 405 17.03 -5.01 6.10
N PHE A 406 16.65 -3.76 5.88
CA PHE A 406 16.31 -2.84 6.94
C PHE A 406 15.18 -3.41 7.83
N LEU A 407 14.33 -4.26 7.26
CA LEU A 407 13.29 -4.99 7.96
C LEU A 407 13.86 -6.09 8.87
N ASP A 408 14.99 -6.69 8.56
CA ASP A 408 15.61 -7.69 9.43
C ASP A 408 16.06 -7.08 10.76
N PHE A 409 16.41 -5.80 10.77
CA PHE A 409 16.71 -5.05 11.99
C PHE A 409 15.45 -4.59 12.73
N ALA A 410 14.43 -4.11 12.03
CA ALA A 410 13.19 -3.62 12.62
C ALA A 410 12.39 -4.70 13.36
N ILE A 411 12.60 -5.97 13.03
CA ILE A 411 11.93 -7.13 13.65
C ILE A 411 12.82 -7.91 14.62
N GLY A 412 13.96 -7.33 15.03
CA GLY A 412 14.86 -7.95 16.01
C GLY A 412 15.58 -9.20 15.50
N ALA A 413 15.69 -9.41 14.19
CA ALA A 413 16.50 -10.46 13.63
C ALA A 413 17.98 -10.21 13.97
N LYS A 414 18.50 -10.94 14.94
CA LYS A 414 19.87 -10.82 15.46
C LYS A 414 20.98 -11.31 14.52
N LYS A 415 20.70 -11.54 13.23
CA LYS A 415 21.76 -11.91 12.29
C LYS A 415 22.24 -10.66 11.58
N PRO A 416 23.46 -10.18 11.89
CA PRO A 416 24.12 -9.21 11.03
C PRO A 416 24.20 -9.79 9.62
N VAL A 417 24.26 -8.91 8.62
CA VAL A 417 24.70 -9.32 7.27
C VAL A 417 25.98 -10.10 7.46
N ASP A 418 25.99 -11.36 7.01
CA ASP A 418 27.21 -12.16 7.08
C ASP A 418 28.27 -11.47 6.23
N PRO A 419 29.34 -10.92 6.83
CA PRO A 419 30.38 -10.22 6.08
C PRO A 419 31.04 -11.11 5.02
N ALA A 420 31.00 -12.45 5.22
CA ALA A 420 31.53 -13.43 4.28
C ALA A 420 30.74 -13.50 2.96
N ASN A 421 29.48 -13.03 2.95
CA ASN A 421 28.64 -13.02 1.75
C ASN A 421 28.65 -11.72 0.96
N GLY A 422 29.49 -10.74 1.33
CA GLY A 422 29.64 -9.45 0.68
C GLY A 422 28.38 -8.57 0.82
N GLY A 423 28.51 -7.36 1.40
CA GLY A 423 27.45 -6.39 1.43
C GLY A 423 27.14 -5.82 0.04
N ALA A 424 25.98 -5.20 -0.12
CA ALA A 424 25.67 -4.43 -1.31
C ALA A 424 26.70 -3.31 -1.51
N GLN A 425 27.00 -2.98 -2.77
CA GLN A 425 27.95 -1.95 -3.14
C GLN A 425 27.30 -0.93 -4.07
N ILE A 426 27.87 0.25 -4.15
CA ILE A 426 27.45 1.28 -5.10
C ILE A 426 28.17 1.03 -6.42
N ALA A 427 27.43 1.11 -7.51
CA ALA A 427 27.94 0.98 -8.87
C ALA A 427 27.47 2.15 -9.74
N ILE A 428 28.19 2.36 -10.84
CA ILE A 428 27.91 3.32 -11.91
C ILE A 428 27.80 2.55 -13.23
N VAL A 429 26.92 3.02 -14.11
CA VAL A 429 26.78 2.53 -15.49
C VAL A 429 26.40 3.71 -16.40
N ASN A 430 26.77 3.67 -17.67
CA ASN A 430 26.29 4.62 -18.67
C ASN A 430 24.81 4.37 -19.00
N ASP A 431 24.12 5.35 -19.56
CA ASP A 431 22.70 5.25 -19.92
C ASP A 431 22.41 4.22 -21.03
N ASP A 432 23.43 3.79 -21.77
CA ASP A 432 23.37 2.71 -22.76
C ASP A 432 23.64 1.30 -22.17
N GLY A 433 23.98 1.21 -20.87
CA GLY A 433 24.33 -0.01 -20.16
C GLY A 433 25.82 -0.37 -20.19
N SER A 434 26.65 0.39 -20.90
CA SER A 434 28.10 0.20 -20.92
C SER A 434 28.79 0.78 -19.69
N GLY A 435 30.08 0.52 -19.49
CA GLY A 435 30.87 1.18 -18.46
C GLY A 435 30.53 0.78 -17.02
N PHE A 436 29.90 -0.36 -16.78
CA PHE A 436 29.57 -0.83 -15.44
C PHE A 436 30.80 -0.92 -14.53
N GLN A 437 30.76 -0.26 -13.38
CA GLN A 437 31.82 -0.27 -12.38
C GLN A 437 31.25 -0.18 -10.96
N LYS A 438 31.64 -1.09 -10.06
CA LYS A 438 31.44 -0.91 -8.61
C LYS A 438 32.45 0.12 -8.09
N ILE A 439 31.98 1.12 -7.37
CA ILE A 439 32.79 2.24 -6.86
C ILE A 439 33.00 2.21 -5.35
N THR A 440 32.31 1.30 -4.65
CA THR A 440 32.58 0.95 -3.26
C THR A 440 32.92 -0.53 -3.15
N SER A 441 33.59 -0.91 -2.06
CA SER A 441 33.96 -2.28 -1.72
C SER A 441 34.02 -2.45 -0.20
N GLY A 442 34.24 -3.65 0.29
CA GLY A 442 34.39 -3.94 1.71
C GLY A 442 33.23 -4.75 2.30
N ALA A 443 33.24 -4.91 3.62
CA ALA A 443 32.29 -5.73 4.35
C ALA A 443 30.95 -5.04 4.61
N ASN A 444 30.91 -3.70 4.54
CA ASN A 444 29.67 -2.94 4.74
C ASN A 444 28.75 -3.04 3.52
N SER A 445 27.44 -3.02 3.82
CA SER A 445 26.41 -2.82 2.81
C SER A 445 26.24 -1.32 2.53
N ASN A 446 26.64 -0.89 1.33
CA ASN A 446 26.55 0.46 0.83
C ASN A 446 25.39 0.59 -0.16
N GLY A 447 24.56 1.61 -0.05
CA GLY A 447 23.40 1.75 -0.93
C GLY A 447 22.70 3.09 -0.86
N PHE A 448 21.66 3.23 -1.67
CA PHE A 448 20.84 4.43 -1.78
C PHE A 448 21.66 5.69 -2.06
N PRO A 449 22.47 5.68 -3.13
CA PRO A 449 23.30 6.82 -3.47
C PRO A 449 22.47 8.01 -3.99
N SER A 450 22.92 9.23 -3.71
CA SER A 450 22.37 10.47 -4.27
C SER A 450 23.49 11.41 -4.66
N TYR A 451 23.47 11.91 -5.91
CA TYR A 451 24.44 12.90 -6.38
C TYR A 451 24.22 14.27 -5.74
N SER A 452 25.32 14.97 -5.43
CA SER A 452 25.27 16.42 -5.25
C SER A 452 24.94 17.12 -6.57
N PRO A 453 24.28 18.30 -6.56
CA PRO A 453 23.89 19.00 -7.79
C PRO A 453 25.05 19.38 -8.72
N ASP A 454 26.26 19.53 -8.17
CA ASP A 454 27.49 19.77 -8.91
C ASP A 454 28.09 18.51 -9.55
N GLY A 455 27.57 17.32 -9.22
CA GLY A 455 28.05 16.04 -9.71
C GLY A 455 29.39 15.58 -9.16
N LEU A 456 29.98 16.32 -8.20
CA LEU A 456 31.32 16.01 -7.69
C LEU A 456 31.32 15.04 -6.50
N ARG A 457 30.18 14.90 -5.83
CA ARG A 457 30.05 14.08 -4.63
C ARG A 457 28.80 13.23 -4.69
N ILE A 458 28.79 12.16 -3.87
CA ILE A 458 27.58 11.38 -3.58
C ILE A 458 27.40 11.27 -2.06
N ALA A 459 26.16 11.34 -1.61
CA ALA A 459 25.75 10.87 -0.30
C ALA A 459 25.19 9.46 -0.42
N TYR A 460 25.50 8.58 0.53
CA TYR A 460 24.99 7.21 0.53
C TYR A 460 24.92 6.63 1.94
N ARG A 461 24.11 5.58 2.10
CA ARG A 461 24.05 4.82 3.35
C ARG A 461 25.18 3.77 3.39
N THR A 462 25.81 3.63 4.55
CA THR A 462 26.62 2.45 4.91
C THR A 462 26.04 1.74 6.12
N MET A 463 26.13 0.42 6.17
CA MET A 463 25.65 -0.40 7.29
C MET A 463 26.48 -1.68 7.38
N GLY A 464 27.06 -1.95 8.55
CA GLY A 464 27.82 -3.18 8.77
C GLY A 464 28.90 -3.05 9.84
N PRO A 465 29.88 -3.97 9.84
CA PRO A 465 30.88 -4.06 10.91
C PRO A 465 31.81 -2.83 10.99
N GLU A 466 31.96 -2.08 9.90
CA GLU A 466 32.82 -0.87 9.86
C GLU A 466 32.03 0.41 10.20
N GLY A 467 30.83 0.29 10.78
CA GLY A 467 29.97 1.37 11.22
C GLY A 467 28.73 1.55 10.34
N ASN A 468 27.80 2.37 10.87
CA ASN A 468 26.53 2.70 10.24
C ASN A 468 26.46 4.19 9.88
N GLY A 469 25.41 4.58 9.18
CA GLY A 469 25.05 5.96 8.92
C GLY A 469 25.27 6.40 7.49
N LEU A 470 25.32 7.71 7.30
CA LEU A 470 25.54 8.33 6.00
C LEU A 470 27.01 8.67 5.77
N ARG A 471 27.41 8.58 4.52
CA ARG A 471 28.77 8.93 4.06
C ARG A 471 28.67 9.87 2.86
N ILE A 472 29.63 10.75 2.73
CA ILE A 472 29.85 11.55 1.52
C ILE A 472 31.16 11.09 0.87
N MET A 473 31.09 10.69 -0.40
CA MET A 473 32.26 10.35 -1.21
C MET A 473 32.51 11.45 -2.25
N ASN A 474 33.76 11.88 -2.36
CA ASN A 474 34.22 12.67 -3.48
C ASN A 474 34.50 11.73 -4.68
N LEU A 475 33.86 11.99 -5.82
CA LEU A 475 33.97 11.09 -6.98
C LEU A 475 35.30 11.19 -7.72
N LYS A 476 36.06 12.27 -7.56
CA LYS A 476 37.35 12.48 -8.21
C LYS A 476 38.46 11.63 -7.59
N ASP A 477 38.57 11.65 -6.27
CA ASP A 477 39.66 11.00 -5.53
C ASP A 477 39.19 9.83 -4.66
N ARG A 478 37.89 9.52 -4.65
CA ARG A 478 37.23 8.47 -3.86
C ARG A 478 37.38 8.63 -2.35
N SER A 479 37.79 9.81 -1.85
CA SER A 479 37.81 10.08 -0.42
C SER A 479 36.41 10.04 0.16
N VAL A 480 36.27 9.46 1.36
CA VAL A 480 34.98 9.26 2.05
C VAL A 480 35.02 9.98 3.39
N THR A 481 34.00 10.79 3.66
CA THR A 481 33.81 11.47 4.92
C THR A 481 32.52 10.98 5.59
N PRO A 482 32.57 10.57 6.88
CA PRO A 482 31.35 10.32 7.65
C PRO A 482 30.50 11.58 7.74
N LEU A 483 29.18 11.43 7.50
CA LEU A 483 28.19 12.50 7.70
C LEU A 483 27.38 12.26 8.97
N THR A 484 26.95 10.99 9.20
CA THR A 484 26.26 10.57 10.42
C THR A 484 26.75 9.17 10.84
N GLU A 485 26.45 8.77 12.10
CA GLU A 485 26.85 7.48 12.65
C GLU A 485 25.67 6.65 13.19
N GLU A 486 24.44 7.13 12.97
CA GLU A 486 23.20 6.50 13.40
C GLU A 486 22.62 5.57 12.32
N TYR A 487 21.46 4.93 12.61
CA TYR A 487 20.72 4.17 11.62
C TYR A 487 19.97 5.10 10.67
N ASP A 488 20.73 5.74 9.78
CA ASP A 488 20.22 6.68 8.78
C ASP A 488 20.15 6.03 7.40
N ASN A 489 19.15 6.41 6.60
CA ASN A 489 18.88 5.78 5.31
C ASN A 489 18.30 6.78 4.28
N PHE A 490 18.27 6.41 3.01
CA PHE A 490 17.66 7.17 1.91
C PHE A 490 18.13 8.64 1.84
N PRO A 491 19.44 8.93 1.82
CA PRO A 491 19.91 10.31 1.68
C PRO A 491 19.58 10.84 0.29
N VAL A 492 19.07 12.07 0.21
CA VAL A 492 18.79 12.78 -1.05
C VAL A 492 19.27 14.23 -0.94
N TRP A 493 20.19 14.62 -1.81
CA TRP A 493 20.66 15.98 -1.91
C TRP A 493 19.54 16.93 -2.35
N SER A 494 19.46 18.10 -1.71
CA SER A 494 18.61 19.19 -2.20
C SER A 494 19.08 19.68 -3.58
N PRO A 495 18.19 20.17 -4.44
CA PRO A 495 18.59 20.73 -5.73
C PRO A 495 19.52 21.95 -5.58
N ARG A 496 19.52 22.61 -4.42
CA ARG A 496 20.40 23.74 -4.09
C ARG A 496 21.79 23.32 -3.57
N GLY A 497 21.95 22.05 -3.18
CA GLY A 497 23.19 21.50 -2.64
C GLY A 497 23.52 21.89 -1.21
N ASP A 498 22.64 22.57 -0.51
CA ASP A 498 22.81 23.12 0.84
C ASP A 498 22.33 22.16 1.93
N LEU A 499 21.45 21.21 1.61
CA LEU A 499 20.88 20.24 2.53
C LEU A 499 20.89 18.83 1.94
N ILE A 500 20.84 17.83 2.82
CA ILE A 500 20.58 16.43 2.51
C ILE A 500 19.36 16.02 3.34
N ALA A 501 18.26 15.61 2.69
CA ALA A 501 17.14 14.95 3.35
C ALA A 501 17.45 13.47 3.51
N PHE A 502 17.04 12.87 4.60
CA PHE A 502 17.27 11.45 4.88
C PHE A 502 16.26 10.93 5.91
N VAL A 503 16.28 9.64 6.17
CA VAL A 503 15.43 8.99 7.15
C VAL A 503 16.27 8.50 8.31
N ARG A 504 15.87 8.86 9.54
CA ARG A 504 16.50 8.42 10.79
C ARG A 504 15.59 7.51 11.59
N ARG A 505 16.13 6.41 12.09
CA ARG A 505 15.47 5.58 13.09
C ARG A 505 15.44 6.31 14.43
N MET A 506 14.24 6.46 14.98
CA MET A 506 14.01 7.03 16.31
C MET A 506 13.75 5.93 17.34
N ASP A 507 13.62 6.31 18.60
CA ASP A 507 13.24 5.38 19.67
C ASP A 507 11.91 4.69 19.35
N GLY A 508 11.82 3.37 19.62
CA GLY A 508 10.61 2.58 19.40
C GLY A 508 10.41 2.10 17.95
N ASP A 509 11.48 2.00 17.16
CA ASP A 509 11.47 1.51 15.77
C ASP A 509 10.68 2.38 14.78
N ASN A 510 10.46 3.63 15.11
CA ASN A 510 9.84 4.62 14.24
C ASN A 510 10.90 5.34 13.40
N PHE A 511 10.56 5.64 12.15
CA PHE A 511 11.43 6.31 11.20
C PHE A 511 10.86 7.67 10.83
N GLU A 512 11.73 8.68 10.81
CA GLU A 512 11.35 10.06 10.58
C GLU A 512 12.22 10.71 9.51
N VAL A 513 11.63 11.63 8.74
CA VAL A 513 12.37 12.45 7.77
C VAL A 513 13.14 13.52 8.52
N CYS A 514 14.43 13.60 8.22
CA CYS A 514 15.36 14.59 8.75
C CYS A 514 16.07 15.32 7.61
N THR A 515 16.66 16.48 7.93
CA THR A 515 17.59 17.20 7.06
C THR A 515 18.88 17.52 7.81
N ILE A 516 19.99 17.61 7.08
CA ILE A 516 21.33 17.95 7.60
C ILE A 516 22.11 18.72 6.53
N ARG A 517 23.01 19.60 6.92
CA ARG A 517 23.97 20.19 5.98
C ARG A 517 25.05 19.19 5.59
N PRO A 518 25.68 19.33 4.39
CA PRO A 518 26.75 18.42 3.95
C PRO A 518 28.00 18.42 4.84
N ASP A 519 28.17 19.44 5.68
CA ASP A 519 29.24 19.53 6.67
C ASP A 519 28.90 18.89 8.03
N GLY A 520 27.70 18.28 8.14
CA GLY A 520 27.20 17.66 9.38
C GLY A 520 26.48 18.61 10.34
N SER A 521 26.42 19.89 10.04
CA SER A 521 25.72 20.88 10.87
C SER A 521 24.22 20.95 10.56
N ASP A 522 23.46 21.66 11.41
CA ASP A 522 22.04 21.99 11.24
C ASP A 522 21.13 20.74 11.03
N LEU A 523 21.37 19.70 11.82
CA LEU A 523 20.49 18.52 11.85
C LEU A 523 19.10 18.91 12.36
N ARG A 524 18.06 18.65 11.56
CA ARG A 524 16.66 18.92 11.89
C ARG A 524 15.81 17.69 11.64
N ARG A 525 14.92 17.36 12.58
CA ARG A 525 13.84 16.40 12.39
C ARG A 525 12.63 17.16 11.84
N LEU A 526 12.10 16.72 10.69
CA LEU A 526 10.97 17.36 10.01
C LEU A 526 9.62 16.70 10.33
N THR A 527 9.62 15.40 10.61
CA THR A 527 8.39 14.65 10.92
C THR A 527 8.45 14.04 12.32
N SER A 528 7.25 13.78 12.89
CA SER A 528 7.12 13.18 14.23
C SER A 528 5.81 12.38 14.31
N SER A 529 5.51 11.57 13.30
CA SER A 529 4.29 10.78 13.24
C SER A 529 4.44 9.46 14.01
N ARG A 530 3.31 8.78 14.26
CA ARG A 530 3.33 7.41 14.82
C ARG A 530 3.60 6.33 13.77
N GLY A 531 3.72 6.69 12.50
CA GLY A 531 4.05 5.81 11.40
C GLY A 531 5.49 6.02 10.95
N ASN A 532 6.01 5.12 10.15
CA ASN A 532 7.28 5.30 9.48
C ASN A 532 7.13 6.32 8.38
N ASP A 533 7.98 7.34 8.38
CA ASP A 533 8.12 8.31 7.31
C ASP A 533 9.43 8.03 6.56
N ALA A 534 9.34 7.77 5.25
CA ALA A 534 10.48 7.27 4.47
C ALA A 534 10.52 7.83 3.04
N HIS A 535 11.59 7.55 2.32
CA HIS A 535 11.79 7.88 0.90
C HIS A 535 11.54 9.36 0.57
N PRO A 536 12.21 10.30 1.25
CA PRO A 536 12.06 11.71 0.93
C PRO A 536 12.58 12.01 -0.47
N ALA A 537 11.89 12.90 -1.19
CA ALA A 537 12.37 13.47 -2.45
C ALA A 537 12.03 14.96 -2.52
N TRP A 538 12.99 15.77 -2.97
CA TRP A 538 12.85 17.20 -3.08
C TRP A 538 12.02 17.61 -4.29
N SER A 539 11.19 18.65 -4.14
CA SER A 539 10.66 19.36 -5.30
C SER A 539 11.79 20.04 -6.10
N PRO A 540 11.61 20.27 -7.39
CA PRO A 540 12.66 20.87 -8.24
C PRO A 540 13.17 22.24 -7.77
N ASP A 541 12.29 23.03 -7.13
CA ASP A 541 12.61 24.33 -6.55
C ASP A 541 13.25 24.22 -5.15
N GLY A 542 13.25 23.03 -4.53
CA GLY A 542 13.77 22.80 -3.20
C GLY A 542 12.91 23.38 -2.06
N GLU A 543 11.64 23.69 -2.30
CA GLU A 543 10.73 24.28 -1.31
C GLU A 543 9.84 23.23 -0.62
N LYS A 544 9.69 22.04 -1.21
CA LYS A 544 8.84 20.95 -0.70
C LYS A 544 9.60 19.63 -0.66
N ILE A 545 9.12 18.71 0.17
CA ILE A 545 9.55 17.31 0.23
C ILE A 545 8.31 16.44 0.08
N VAL A 546 8.33 15.51 -0.88
CA VAL A 546 7.39 14.39 -0.93
C VAL A 546 8.01 13.18 -0.24
N PHE A 547 7.22 12.42 0.50
CA PHE A 547 7.69 11.24 1.24
C PHE A 547 6.58 10.21 1.40
N SER A 548 6.94 8.96 1.64
CA SER A 548 5.98 7.90 1.98
C SER A 548 5.78 7.82 3.50
N SER A 549 4.57 7.48 3.94
CA SER A 549 4.25 7.40 5.36
C SER A 549 3.23 6.31 5.68
N THR A 550 3.50 5.54 6.73
CA THR A 550 2.55 4.57 7.30
C THR A 550 1.71 5.18 8.43
N ARG A 551 1.68 6.51 8.58
CA ARG A 551 0.90 7.20 9.62
C ARG A 551 -0.60 6.91 9.57
N MET A 552 -1.11 6.52 8.40
CA MET A 552 -2.48 6.06 8.20
C MET A 552 -2.62 4.54 8.40
N GLY A 553 -1.55 3.84 8.79
CA GLY A 553 -1.48 2.40 9.05
C GLY A 553 -0.97 1.57 7.88
N PHE A 554 -0.78 0.28 8.13
CA PHE A 554 -0.39 -0.69 7.12
C PHE A 554 -1.59 -1.02 6.23
N LYS A 555 -1.30 -1.50 5.03
CA LYS A 555 -2.30 -1.81 4.00
C LYS A 555 -2.44 -3.33 3.79
N ASP A 556 -3.61 -3.77 3.31
CA ASP A 556 -3.92 -5.18 3.03
C ASP A 556 -2.92 -5.81 2.06
N GLU A 557 -2.42 -5.03 1.11
CA GLU A 557 -1.47 -5.50 0.11
C GLU A 557 -0.18 -6.07 0.73
N ALA A 558 0.22 -5.58 1.88
CA ALA A 558 1.37 -6.10 2.61
C ALA A 558 1.28 -7.60 2.93
N LEU A 559 0.07 -8.16 3.05
CA LEU A 559 -0.16 -9.61 3.21
C LEU A 559 0.11 -10.40 1.93
N TYR A 560 -0.25 -9.82 0.80
CA TYR A 560 -0.23 -10.53 -0.47
C TYR A 560 1.12 -10.45 -1.18
N THR A 561 1.85 -9.37 -0.97
CA THR A 561 3.19 -9.20 -1.57
C THR A 561 4.29 -9.88 -0.77
N PHE A 562 4.00 -10.43 0.42
CA PHE A 562 4.96 -11.05 1.34
C PHE A 562 6.13 -10.14 1.75
N ALA A 563 5.97 -8.85 1.60
CA ALA A 563 6.99 -7.87 1.90
C ALA A 563 6.36 -6.61 2.47
N PRO A 564 5.84 -6.63 3.72
CA PRO A 564 5.40 -5.40 4.34
C PRO A 564 6.59 -4.46 4.45
N GLN A 565 6.64 -3.50 3.53
CA GLN A 565 7.61 -2.43 3.54
C GLN A 565 7.04 -1.26 4.37
N PRO A 566 7.87 -0.39 4.94
CA PRO A 566 7.39 0.79 5.68
C PRO A 566 6.89 1.88 4.72
N TYR A 567 6.14 1.49 3.70
CA TYR A 567 5.62 2.40 2.68
C TYR A 567 4.31 3.02 3.16
N GLY A 568 3.24 2.93 2.49
CA GLY A 568 1.97 3.49 2.95
C GLY A 568 1.37 4.42 1.91
N ASP A 569 1.11 5.67 2.29
CA ASP A 569 0.66 6.72 1.38
C ASP A 569 1.74 7.77 1.15
N LEU A 570 1.63 8.52 0.05
CA LEU A 570 2.49 9.66 -0.19
C LEU A 570 1.93 10.93 0.46
N PHE A 571 2.83 11.69 1.03
CA PHE A 571 2.58 12.99 1.65
C PHE A 571 3.55 14.03 1.07
N VAL A 572 3.10 15.27 1.02
CA VAL A 572 3.94 16.43 0.70
C VAL A 572 3.99 17.34 1.91
N MET A 573 5.14 17.93 2.17
CA MET A 573 5.33 18.95 3.22
C MET A 573 6.25 20.07 2.72
N ARG A 574 6.22 21.20 3.40
CA ARG A 574 7.25 22.23 3.22
C ARG A 574 8.57 21.78 3.82
N ILE A 575 9.67 22.38 3.36
CA ILE A 575 11.05 22.09 3.81
C ILE A 575 11.27 22.32 5.32
N ASP A 576 10.42 23.09 5.97
CA ASP A 576 10.42 23.31 7.41
C ASP A 576 9.61 22.27 8.22
N GLY A 577 9.05 21.26 7.54
CA GLY A 577 8.22 20.21 8.14
C GLY A 577 6.75 20.60 8.34
N THR A 578 6.34 21.80 7.90
CA THR A 578 4.95 22.28 8.00
C THR A 578 4.09 21.90 6.79
N GLN A 579 2.79 22.14 6.87
CA GLN A 579 1.81 21.91 5.80
C GLN A 579 1.88 20.49 5.22
N VAL A 580 1.89 19.50 6.11
CA VAL A 580 1.90 18.08 5.71
C VAL A 580 0.54 17.70 5.13
N GLU A 581 0.51 17.31 3.87
CA GLU A 581 -0.68 16.96 3.12
C GLU A 581 -0.57 15.56 2.52
N GLN A 582 -1.62 14.76 2.63
CA GLN A 582 -1.72 13.44 2.00
C GLN A 582 -2.14 13.59 0.54
N ILE A 583 -1.38 12.98 -0.38
CA ILE A 583 -1.65 13.05 -1.83
C ILE A 583 -2.09 11.72 -2.44
N THR A 584 -1.86 10.57 -1.77
CA THR A 584 -2.46 9.29 -2.15
C THR A 584 -3.35 8.76 -1.02
N ASP A 585 -4.37 7.98 -1.40
CA ASP A 585 -5.30 7.34 -0.46
C ASP A 585 -5.89 6.09 -1.13
N ASN A 586 -5.29 4.93 -0.91
CA ASN A 586 -5.66 3.68 -1.57
C ASN A 586 -5.23 2.48 -0.72
N GLN A 587 -5.55 1.25 -1.17
CA GLN A 587 -5.17 0.02 -0.45
C GLN A 587 -3.75 -0.49 -0.75
N TRP A 588 -3.01 0.18 -1.66
CA TRP A 588 -1.69 -0.25 -2.10
C TRP A 588 -0.58 0.46 -1.33
N GLU A 589 0.60 -0.12 -1.31
CA GLU A 589 1.79 0.51 -0.74
C GLU A 589 2.42 1.46 -1.76
N ASP A 590 2.41 2.76 -1.48
CA ASP A 590 3.00 3.81 -2.31
C ASP A 590 4.31 4.32 -1.70
N ALA A 591 5.38 4.36 -2.51
CA ALA A 591 6.72 4.69 -2.03
C ALA A 591 7.64 5.27 -3.10
N GLY A 592 8.83 5.68 -2.68
CA GLY A 592 9.93 6.09 -3.55
C GLY A 592 9.50 7.13 -4.59
N PRO A 593 8.91 8.24 -4.17
CA PRO A 593 8.50 9.28 -5.11
C PRO A 593 9.70 9.98 -5.73
N ALA A 594 9.54 10.46 -6.97
CA ALA A 594 10.51 11.29 -7.67
C ALA A 594 9.78 12.40 -8.42
N TRP A 595 10.06 13.65 -8.10
CA TRP A 595 9.51 14.78 -8.82
C TRP A 595 10.09 14.93 -10.21
N GLN A 596 9.24 15.23 -11.20
CA GLN A 596 9.70 15.60 -12.51
C GLN A 596 10.29 17.02 -12.46
N PRO A 597 11.54 17.24 -12.87
CA PRO A 597 12.10 18.57 -13.05
C PRO A 597 11.23 19.41 -13.98
N ARG A 598 11.07 20.71 -13.69
CA ARG A 598 10.38 21.63 -14.59
C ARG A 598 11.22 21.82 -15.85
N ARG A 599 10.56 21.84 -17.00
CA ARG A 599 11.20 22.25 -18.25
C ARG A 599 11.32 23.78 -18.20
N ASP A 600 12.55 24.28 -18.29
CA ASP A 600 12.82 25.70 -18.43
C ASP A 600 12.31 26.23 -19.77
#